data_c1223785746727965eb1a030dab88fd9
#
_entry.id   c1223785746727965eb1a030dab88fd9
#
_cell.length_a   1.000
_cell.length_b   1.000
_cell.length_c   1.000
_cell.angle_alpha   90.00
_cell.angle_beta   90.00
_cell.angle_gamma   90.00
#
_symmetry.space_group_name_H-M   'P 1'
#
loop_
_entity.id
_entity.type
_entity.pdbx_description
1 polymer ?
#
loop_
_entity_poly.entity_id
_entity_poly.type
_entity_poly.pdbx_seq_one_letter_code
_entity_poly.pdbx_strand_id
1 'polypeptide(L)'
;MSRTRYARTGESRIAYELRGTLHRRRPWLVLIQGMGFDRFGWQPVLRKLRRHFRLVLADNRGSGRSALPAGSFSVADMTADVLAVLDDAGIRRAHLMGVSLGGMVAQELVVDHPERVDGLVLVSTTPGWPFAYPMPAASMALIAAAGRMTREVALRRHTENALSARTVKYRPEVADRLVELQSSRPADPRALSAQAAAGARYAGRLRQARIHARTLVVHGDADTVVDPGNGKLLADRIPDAQLVIFPELGHLLFWEDPDGFTDAVISFLLASAGNQPAAGARTETAGSRVSRLRAARGHRQVLHARGEQH
;
A
#
# COMPACT_ATOMS: atom_id res chain seq x y z
N MET A 1 -18.07 3.27 16.51
CA MET A 1 -16.65 3.56 16.17
C MET A 1 -15.81 2.36 16.57
N SER A 2 -14.85 1.92 15.76
CA SER A 2 -13.91 0.85 16.14
C SER A 2 -13.01 1.36 17.27
N ARG A 3 -12.80 0.53 18.32
CA ARG A 3 -11.94 0.89 19.45
C ARG A 3 -10.48 0.69 19.06
N THR A 4 -9.62 1.69 19.31
CA THR A 4 -8.17 1.53 19.20
C THR A 4 -7.68 0.55 20.25
N ARG A 5 -6.88 -0.45 19.82
CA ARG A 5 -6.19 -1.45 20.65
C ARG A 5 -4.68 -1.18 20.60
N TYR A 6 -3.94 -1.85 21.46
CA TYR A 6 -2.49 -1.68 21.55
C TYR A 6 -1.81 -3.02 21.77
N ALA A 7 -1.00 -3.43 20.81
CA ALA A 7 -0.07 -4.54 20.95
C ALA A 7 1.24 -4.07 21.59
N ARG A 8 1.90 -4.93 22.36
CA ARG A 8 3.24 -4.67 22.92
C ARG A 8 4.29 -5.41 22.12
N THR A 9 5.39 -4.73 21.82
CA THR A 9 6.56 -5.28 21.15
C THR A 9 7.80 -4.72 21.85
N GLY A 10 8.46 -5.54 22.67
CA GLY A 10 9.47 -5.07 23.61
C GLY A 10 8.92 -3.95 24.51
N GLU A 11 9.61 -2.82 24.54
CA GLU A 11 9.18 -1.62 25.29
C GLU A 11 8.21 -0.74 24.48
N SER A 12 7.96 -1.04 23.21
CA SER A 12 7.11 -0.25 22.34
C SER A 12 5.64 -0.67 22.40
N ARG A 13 4.75 0.23 21.99
CA ARG A 13 3.31 0.03 21.95
C ARG A 13 2.75 0.45 20.59
N ILE A 14 2.16 -0.50 19.89
CA ILE A 14 1.63 -0.33 18.54
C ILE A 14 0.12 -0.23 18.58
N ALA A 15 -0.41 0.91 18.14
CA ALA A 15 -1.83 1.17 18.03
C ALA A 15 -2.41 0.50 16.79
N TYR A 16 -3.56 -0.16 16.94
CA TYR A 16 -4.25 -0.77 15.80
C TYR A 16 -5.77 -0.78 15.99
N GLU A 17 -6.49 -0.97 14.90
CA GLU A 17 -7.93 -1.16 14.86
C GLU A 17 -8.30 -2.40 14.05
N LEU A 18 -9.37 -3.07 14.48
CA LEU A 18 -10.00 -4.15 13.71
C LEU A 18 -11.31 -3.64 13.12
N ARG A 19 -11.52 -3.87 11.82
CA ARG A 19 -12.75 -3.49 11.12
C ARG A 19 -13.34 -4.67 10.35
N GLY A 20 -14.66 -4.71 10.19
CA GLY A 20 -15.35 -5.80 9.49
C GLY A 20 -15.41 -7.11 10.28
N THR A 21 -15.22 -7.09 11.60
CA THR A 21 -15.09 -8.26 12.48
C THR A 21 -16.37 -9.09 12.62
N LEU A 22 -17.54 -8.54 12.30
CA LEU A 22 -18.83 -9.25 12.36
C LEU A 22 -18.93 -10.40 11.33
N HIS A 23 -18.15 -10.35 10.27
CA HIS A 23 -18.15 -11.34 9.21
C HIS A 23 -17.05 -12.38 9.42
N ARG A 24 -17.21 -13.28 10.37
CA ARG A 24 -16.20 -14.26 10.80
C ARG A 24 -15.60 -15.15 9.69
N ARG A 25 -16.35 -15.37 8.61
CA ARG A 25 -15.90 -16.20 7.47
C ARG A 25 -14.99 -15.46 6.48
N ARG A 26 -14.91 -14.13 6.56
CA ARG A 26 -14.04 -13.35 5.68
C ARG A 26 -12.58 -13.47 6.11
N PRO A 27 -11.64 -13.56 5.16
CA PRO A 27 -10.21 -13.58 5.49
C PRO A 27 -9.75 -12.26 6.11
N TRP A 28 -8.67 -12.31 6.85
CA TRP A 28 -8.01 -11.12 7.37
C TRP A 28 -7.12 -10.47 6.31
N LEU A 29 -7.09 -9.15 6.29
CA LEU A 29 -6.17 -8.34 5.49
C LEU A 29 -5.53 -7.28 6.40
N VAL A 30 -4.21 -7.35 6.55
CA VAL A 30 -3.40 -6.37 7.26
C VAL A 30 -2.98 -5.28 6.29
N LEU A 31 -3.20 -4.03 6.65
CA LEU A 31 -2.83 -2.85 5.88
C LEU A 31 -1.66 -2.14 6.55
N ILE A 32 -0.48 -2.15 5.91
CA ILE A 32 0.78 -1.60 6.42
C ILE A 32 1.10 -0.34 5.63
N GLN A 33 1.07 0.81 6.29
CA GLN A 33 1.27 2.11 5.67
C GLN A 33 2.74 2.40 5.31
N GLY A 34 2.92 3.36 4.41
CA GLY A 34 4.20 3.96 4.10
C GLY A 34 4.67 4.95 5.17
N MET A 35 5.82 5.54 4.92
CA MET A 35 6.45 6.52 5.80
C MET A 35 5.54 7.74 6.03
N GLY A 36 5.42 8.16 7.29
CA GLY A 36 4.74 9.39 7.67
C GLY A 36 3.21 9.35 7.70
N PHE A 37 2.61 8.24 7.26
CA PHE A 37 1.16 8.05 7.37
C PHE A 37 0.79 7.19 8.57
N ASP A 38 -0.34 7.53 9.18
CA ASP A 38 -1.05 6.64 10.09
C ASP A 38 -2.08 5.77 9.34
N ARG A 39 -2.82 4.92 10.05
CA ARG A 39 -3.85 4.03 9.48
C ARG A 39 -4.94 4.74 8.68
N PHE A 40 -5.14 6.05 8.87
CA PHE A 40 -6.14 6.82 8.13
C PHE A 40 -5.74 7.10 6.68
N GLY A 41 -4.45 6.95 6.34
CA GLY A 41 -4.00 7.01 4.95
C GLY A 41 -4.69 5.99 4.03
N TRP A 42 -5.33 4.95 4.57
CA TRP A 42 -6.12 3.97 3.83
C TRP A 42 -7.58 4.37 3.57
N GLN A 43 -8.02 5.56 4.01
CA GLN A 43 -9.43 5.98 3.95
C GLN A 43 -10.13 5.71 2.61
N PRO A 44 -9.56 6.02 1.41
CA PRO A 44 -10.28 5.88 0.16
C PRO A 44 -10.73 4.45 -0.14
N VAL A 45 -9.96 3.46 0.32
CA VAL A 45 -10.15 2.05 -0.03
C VAL A 45 -10.89 1.25 1.06
N LEU A 46 -10.99 1.76 2.30
CA LEU A 46 -11.52 1.01 3.43
C LEU A 46 -12.96 0.55 3.25
N ARG A 47 -13.83 1.40 2.66
CA ARG A 47 -15.25 1.08 2.50
C ARG A 47 -15.45 -0.14 1.61
N LYS A 48 -14.66 -0.27 0.55
CA LYS A 48 -14.75 -1.36 -0.41
C LYS A 48 -14.08 -2.61 0.13
N LEU A 49 -12.86 -2.51 0.67
CA LEU A 49 -12.12 -3.64 1.24
C LEU A 49 -12.89 -4.33 2.40
N ARG A 50 -13.49 -3.59 3.32
CA ARG A 50 -14.23 -4.16 4.46
C ARG A 50 -15.48 -4.98 4.07
N ARG A 51 -15.92 -4.91 2.81
CA ARG A 51 -17.00 -5.75 2.29
C ARG A 51 -16.53 -7.16 2.00
N HIS A 52 -15.24 -7.37 1.85
CA HIS A 52 -14.62 -8.62 1.44
C HIS A 52 -13.70 -9.20 2.51
N PHE A 53 -13.08 -8.35 3.33
CA PHE A 53 -12.08 -8.72 4.32
C PHE A 53 -12.45 -8.22 5.72
N ARG A 54 -11.91 -8.90 6.72
CA ARG A 54 -11.69 -8.32 8.06
C ARG A 54 -10.36 -7.59 8.01
N LEU A 55 -10.34 -6.32 8.42
CA LEU A 55 -9.17 -5.47 8.26
C LEU A 55 -8.44 -5.29 9.59
N VAL A 56 -7.12 -5.36 9.54
CA VAL A 56 -6.21 -4.89 10.58
C VAL A 56 -5.55 -3.61 10.09
N LEU A 57 -5.73 -2.53 10.82
CA LEU A 57 -5.21 -1.21 10.50
C LEU A 57 -4.24 -0.81 11.62
N ALA A 58 -2.96 -0.99 11.43
CA ALA A 58 -1.93 -0.62 12.40
C ALA A 58 -1.29 0.73 12.05
N ASP A 59 -0.95 1.50 13.07
CA ASP A 59 -0.03 2.62 12.91
C ASP A 59 1.40 2.09 13.06
N ASN A 60 2.25 2.36 12.09
CA ASN A 60 3.67 2.04 12.21
C ASN A 60 4.28 2.74 13.44
N ARG A 61 5.36 2.18 14.03
CA ARG A 61 6.08 2.82 15.14
C ARG A 61 6.42 4.26 14.81
N GLY A 62 6.11 5.17 15.73
CA GLY A 62 6.26 6.62 15.56
C GLY A 62 5.16 7.30 14.74
N SER A 63 4.19 6.57 14.18
CA SER A 63 3.05 7.15 13.47
C SER A 63 1.79 7.10 14.31
N GLY A 64 0.86 8.05 14.08
CA GLY A 64 -0.46 8.07 14.67
C GLY A 64 -0.45 7.97 16.19
N ARG A 65 -0.95 6.86 16.73
CA ARG A 65 -1.02 6.58 18.19
C ARG A 65 0.02 5.55 18.65
N SER A 66 0.87 5.08 17.74
CA SER A 66 1.98 4.17 18.09
C SER A 66 3.14 4.95 18.69
N ALA A 67 3.79 4.32 19.67
CA ALA A 67 4.95 4.93 20.32
C ALA A 67 6.13 5.05 19.33
N LEU A 68 6.89 6.13 19.50
CA LEU A 68 8.22 6.24 18.90
C LEU A 68 9.22 5.69 19.93
N PRO A 69 9.89 4.57 19.66
CA PRO A 69 10.89 4.06 20.58
C PRO A 69 12.13 4.97 20.64
N ALA A 70 12.86 4.90 21.71
CA ALA A 70 14.18 5.53 21.80
C ALA A 70 15.16 4.85 20.85
N GLY A 71 16.03 5.64 20.22
CA GLY A 71 17.07 5.13 19.31
C GLY A 71 16.57 4.81 17.90
N SER A 72 17.45 4.15 17.15
CA SER A 72 17.17 3.74 15.76
C SER A 72 16.43 2.39 15.74
N PHE A 73 15.67 2.19 14.69
CA PHE A 73 15.03 0.90 14.40
C PHE A 73 15.20 0.51 12.94
N SER A 74 14.89 -0.71 12.63
CA SER A 74 14.99 -1.32 11.29
C SER A 74 13.62 -1.73 10.75
N VAL A 75 13.58 -2.18 9.49
CA VAL A 75 12.40 -2.80 8.90
C VAL A 75 12.06 -4.11 9.64
N ALA A 76 13.05 -4.85 10.12
CA ALA A 76 12.82 -6.06 10.94
C ALA A 76 12.10 -5.74 12.26
N ASP A 77 12.45 -4.62 12.92
CA ASP A 77 11.72 -4.17 14.10
C ASP A 77 10.27 -3.81 13.80
N MET A 78 10.02 -3.17 12.64
CA MET A 78 8.66 -2.87 12.18
C MET A 78 7.88 -4.15 11.81
N THR A 79 8.57 -5.18 11.35
CA THR A 79 8.00 -6.50 11.09
C THR A 79 7.56 -7.17 12.40
N ALA A 80 8.39 -7.11 13.44
CA ALA A 80 8.03 -7.58 14.75
C ALA A 80 6.80 -6.86 15.34
N ASP A 81 6.61 -5.58 15.04
CA ASP A 81 5.41 -4.83 15.40
C ASP A 81 4.14 -5.42 14.77
N VAL A 82 4.19 -5.72 13.48
CA VAL A 82 3.04 -6.32 12.77
C VAL A 82 2.72 -7.70 13.33
N LEU A 83 3.74 -8.50 13.64
CA LEU A 83 3.56 -9.81 14.28
C LEU A 83 2.90 -9.67 15.66
N ALA A 84 3.39 -8.75 16.50
CA ALA A 84 2.80 -8.47 17.80
C ALA A 84 1.32 -8.06 17.69
N VAL A 85 0.97 -7.27 16.69
CA VAL A 85 -0.45 -6.90 16.40
C VAL A 85 -1.27 -8.13 16.02
N LEU A 86 -0.74 -9.03 15.18
CA LEU A 86 -1.43 -10.27 14.81
C LEU A 86 -1.64 -11.17 16.03
N ASP A 87 -0.63 -11.29 16.91
CA ASP A 87 -0.68 -12.13 18.10
C ASP A 87 -1.68 -11.57 19.13
N ASP A 88 -1.63 -10.25 19.41
CA ASP A 88 -2.59 -9.58 20.31
C ASP A 88 -4.04 -9.68 19.80
N ALA A 89 -4.22 -9.67 18.48
CA ALA A 89 -5.54 -9.84 17.85
C ALA A 89 -5.99 -11.30 17.74
N GLY A 90 -5.16 -12.28 18.09
CA GLY A 90 -5.45 -13.72 17.93
C GLY A 90 -5.54 -14.15 16.47
N ILE A 91 -4.80 -13.50 15.57
CA ILE A 91 -4.83 -13.76 14.12
C ILE A 91 -3.63 -14.62 13.75
N ARG A 92 -3.88 -15.88 13.44
CA ARG A 92 -2.82 -16.82 13.08
C ARG A 92 -2.26 -16.57 11.68
N ARG A 93 -3.13 -16.27 10.71
CA ARG A 93 -2.75 -16.00 9.31
C ARG A 93 -3.60 -14.87 8.74
N ALA A 94 -3.01 -14.09 7.82
CA ALA A 94 -3.69 -13.01 7.12
C ALA A 94 -3.08 -12.77 5.74
N HIS A 95 -3.84 -12.14 4.84
CA HIS A 95 -3.24 -11.44 3.71
C HIS A 95 -2.54 -10.17 4.20
N LEU A 96 -1.44 -9.81 3.54
CA LEU A 96 -0.72 -8.56 3.80
C LEU A 96 -0.84 -7.63 2.60
N MET A 97 -1.06 -6.35 2.85
CA MET A 97 -0.93 -5.29 1.85
C MET A 97 -0.08 -4.17 2.42
N GLY A 98 1.08 -3.92 1.80
CA GLY A 98 2.02 -2.89 2.23
C GLY A 98 2.33 -1.90 1.12
N VAL A 99 2.30 -0.60 1.44
CA VAL A 99 2.68 0.48 0.51
C VAL A 99 4.03 1.06 0.89
N SER A 100 4.92 1.27 -0.10
CA SER A 100 6.22 1.93 0.10
C SER A 100 7.04 1.25 1.21
N LEU A 101 7.40 1.94 2.29
CA LEU A 101 8.04 1.37 3.48
C LEU A 101 7.25 0.17 4.06
N GLY A 102 5.91 0.24 4.07
CA GLY A 102 5.06 -0.88 4.49
C GLY A 102 5.19 -2.10 3.58
N GLY A 103 5.51 -1.91 2.31
CA GLY A 103 5.83 -2.99 1.39
C GLY A 103 7.16 -3.68 1.70
N MET A 104 8.16 -2.94 2.19
CA MET A 104 9.41 -3.53 2.70
C MET A 104 9.15 -4.39 3.95
N VAL A 105 8.32 -3.89 4.88
CA VAL A 105 7.89 -4.63 6.08
C VAL A 105 7.14 -5.92 5.70
N ALA A 106 6.23 -5.84 4.73
CA ALA A 106 5.47 -7.00 4.26
C ALA A 106 6.37 -8.05 3.58
N GLN A 107 7.41 -7.63 2.83
CA GLN A 107 8.42 -8.53 2.25
C GLN A 107 9.22 -9.24 3.33
N GLU A 108 9.69 -8.51 4.35
CA GLU A 108 10.44 -9.08 5.47
C GLU A 108 9.58 -10.11 6.21
N LEU A 109 8.32 -9.76 6.53
CA LEU A 109 7.41 -10.62 7.26
C LEU A 109 7.15 -11.93 6.52
N VAL A 110 6.83 -11.89 5.23
CA VAL A 110 6.50 -13.10 4.47
C VAL A 110 7.71 -14.02 4.27
N VAL A 111 8.93 -13.47 4.26
CA VAL A 111 10.16 -14.27 4.15
C VAL A 111 10.52 -14.95 5.45
N ASP A 112 10.36 -14.25 6.59
CA ASP A 112 10.76 -14.77 7.90
C ASP A 112 9.65 -15.57 8.58
N HIS A 113 8.38 -15.30 8.23
CA HIS A 113 7.18 -15.91 8.81
C HIS A 113 6.16 -16.31 7.74
N PRO A 114 6.52 -17.16 6.76
CA PRO A 114 5.64 -17.54 5.65
C PRO A 114 4.35 -18.21 6.13
N GLU A 115 4.38 -18.89 7.27
CA GLU A 115 3.23 -19.52 7.90
C GLU A 115 2.16 -18.53 8.39
N ARG A 116 2.51 -17.24 8.51
CA ARG A 116 1.60 -16.17 8.95
C ARG A 116 0.87 -15.49 7.80
N VAL A 117 1.24 -15.79 6.53
CA VAL A 117 0.80 -15.04 5.35
C VAL A 117 0.01 -15.93 4.39
N ASP A 118 -1.22 -15.50 4.05
CA ASP A 118 -2.09 -16.17 3.07
C ASP A 118 -1.88 -15.67 1.64
N GLY A 119 -1.50 -14.40 1.48
CA GLY A 119 -1.21 -13.74 0.20
C GLY A 119 -0.66 -12.35 0.43
N LEU A 120 0.05 -11.83 -0.55
CA LEU A 120 0.83 -10.60 -0.44
C LEU A 120 0.45 -9.61 -1.53
N VAL A 121 0.27 -8.35 -1.16
CA VAL A 121 0.11 -7.22 -2.10
C VAL A 121 1.17 -6.17 -1.79
N LEU A 122 2.04 -5.93 -2.75
CA LEU A 122 3.12 -4.94 -2.68
C LEU A 122 2.76 -3.74 -3.54
N VAL A 123 2.61 -2.56 -2.91
CA VAL A 123 2.13 -1.33 -3.56
C VAL A 123 3.23 -0.29 -3.57
N SER A 124 3.62 0.20 -4.75
CA SER A 124 4.59 1.30 -4.90
C SER A 124 5.81 1.15 -4.00
N THR A 125 6.46 -0.01 -4.03
CA THR A 125 7.57 -0.36 -3.12
C THR A 125 8.79 -0.88 -3.88
N THR A 126 9.85 -1.20 -3.18
CA THR A 126 11.16 -1.55 -3.72
C THR A 126 11.67 -2.86 -3.11
N PRO A 127 12.50 -3.64 -3.84
CA PRO A 127 13.20 -4.80 -3.28
C PRO A 127 14.30 -4.45 -2.27
N GLY A 128 14.63 -3.16 -2.11
CA GLY A 128 15.68 -2.70 -1.25
C GLY A 128 17.07 -2.66 -1.91
N TRP A 129 17.98 -1.98 -1.23
CA TRP A 129 19.35 -1.78 -1.71
C TRP A 129 20.16 -3.10 -1.66
N PRO A 130 21.15 -3.33 -2.56
CA PRO A 130 21.64 -2.43 -3.63
C PRO A 130 20.93 -2.64 -4.99
N PHE A 131 19.91 -3.45 -5.08
CA PHE A 131 19.32 -3.89 -6.36
C PHE A 131 18.13 -3.03 -6.82
N ALA A 132 17.71 -2.08 -5.99
CA ALA A 132 16.63 -1.18 -6.30
C ALA A 132 17.04 -0.13 -7.33
N TYR A 133 16.10 0.26 -8.20
CA TYR A 133 16.26 1.53 -8.90
C TYR A 133 16.34 2.67 -7.91
N PRO A 134 17.19 3.67 -8.14
CA PRO A 134 17.35 4.80 -7.24
C PRO A 134 16.07 5.62 -7.14
N MET A 135 15.97 6.41 -6.06
CA MET A 135 14.87 7.36 -5.91
C MET A 135 14.90 8.37 -7.08
N PRO A 136 13.76 8.65 -7.72
CA PRO A 136 13.67 9.63 -8.80
C PRO A 136 14.21 11.02 -8.41
N ALA A 137 14.85 11.69 -9.38
CA ALA A 137 15.52 12.98 -9.16
C ALA A 137 14.58 14.06 -8.60
N ALA A 138 13.29 14.04 -8.98
CA ALA A 138 12.28 14.96 -8.47
C ALA A 138 12.13 14.86 -6.94
N SER A 139 12.04 13.65 -6.42
CA SER A 139 11.97 13.41 -4.97
C SER A 139 13.26 13.79 -4.26
N MET A 140 14.42 13.47 -4.83
CA MET A 140 15.71 13.86 -4.26
C MET A 140 15.85 15.38 -4.16
N ALA A 141 15.48 16.10 -5.22
CA ALA A 141 15.50 17.56 -5.24
C ALA A 141 14.55 18.17 -4.19
N LEU A 142 13.36 17.58 -4.05
CA LEU A 142 12.37 18.03 -3.07
C LEU A 142 12.86 17.82 -1.63
N ILE A 143 13.45 16.67 -1.33
CA ILE A 143 14.04 16.38 -0.01
C ILE A 143 15.18 17.37 0.28
N ALA A 144 16.06 17.64 -0.67
CA ALA A 144 17.15 18.60 -0.50
C ALA A 144 16.67 20.04 -0.27
N ALA A 145 15.51 20.39 -0.83
CA ALA A 145 14.91 21.72 -0.68
C ALA A 145 14.03 21.86 0.58
N ALA A 146 13.64 20.77 1.24
CA ALA A 146 12.65 20.77 2.32
C ALA A 146 13.02 21.69 3.49
N GLY A 147 14.30 21.76 3.86
CA GLY A 147 14.80 22.64 4.94
C GLY A 147 14.70 24.14 4.65
N ARG A 148 14.38 24.53 3.41
CA ARG A 148 14.19 25.93 2.98
C ARG A 148 12.71 26.31 2.83
N MET A 149 11.80 25.41 3.16
CA MET A 149 10.36 25.59 3.02
C MET A 149 9.70 25.71 4.38
N THR A 150 8.55 26.40 4.44
CA THR A 150 7.67 26.26 5.60
C THR A 150 7.09 24.83 5.61
N ARG A 151 6.63 24.41 6.76
CA ARG A 151 6.04 23.08 6.94
C ARG A 151 4.86 22.84 5.98
N GLU A 152 4.01 23.84 5.81
CA GLU A 152 2.82 23.77 4.96
C GLU A 152 3.22 23.62 3.48
N VAL A 153 4.22 24.41 3.03
CA VAL A 153 4.72 24.33 1.66
C VAL A 153 5.40 22.98 1.41
N ALA A 154 6.24 22.53 2.34
CA ALA A 154 6.88 21.22 2.23
C ALA A 154 5.84 20.08 2.17
N LEU A 155 4.84 20.09 3.07
CA LEU A 155 3.76 19.11 3.07
C LEU A 155 3.01 19.08 1.75
N ARG A 156 2.59 20.24 1.23
CA ARG A 156 1.90 20.36 -0.05
C ARG A 156 2.75 19.79 -1.18
N ARG A 157 4.02 20.19 -1.28
CA ARG A 157 4.91 19.73 -2.34
C ARG A 157 5.21 18.23 -2.28
N HIS A 158 5.42 17.69 -1.09
CA HIS A 158 5.59 16.24 -0.91
C HIS A 158 4.33 15.46 -1.29
N THR A 159 3.14 15.98 -0.94
CA THR A 159 1.87 15.39 -1.32
C THR A 159 1.68 15.40 -2.82
N GLU A 160 1.91 16.54 -3.48
CA GLU A 160 1.81 16.66 -4.94
C GLU A 160 2.80 15.76 -5.67
N ASN A 161 4.04 15.64 -5.16
CA ASN A 161 5.05 14.73 -5.70
C ASN A 161 4.68 13.25 -5.56
N ALA A 162 3.87 12.90 -4.56
CA ALA A 162 3.38 11.53 -4.38
C ALA A 162 2.15 11.19 -5.26
N LEU A 163 1.61 12.16 -5.97
CA LEU A 163 0.52 12.02 -6.93
C LEU A 163 1.05 12.20 -8.36
N SER A 164 0.30 11.70 -9.34
CA SER A 164 0.63 11.99 -10.73
C SER A 164 0.41 13.46 -11.07
N ALA A 165 1.21 14.00 -11.98
CA ALA A 165 1.04 15.37 -12.48
C ALA A 165 -0.36 15.59 -13.06
N ARG A 166 -0.95 14.56 -13.65
CA ARG A 166 -2.32 14.57 -14.15
C ARG A 166 -3.33 14.77 -13.02
N THR A 167 -3.20 14.02 -11.93
CA THR A 167 -4.09 14.17 -10.77
C THR A 167 -3.95 15.55 -10.13
N VAL A 168 -2.73 16.03 -9.94
CA VAL A 168 -2.48 17.37 -9.38
C VAL A 168 -3.12 18.46 -10.24
N LYS A 169 -3.05 18.33 -11.57
CA LYS A 169 -3.60 19.31 -12.51
C LYS A 169 -5.12 19.27 -12.63
N TYR A 170 -5.71 18.08 -12.75
CA TYR A 170 -7.12 17.94 -13.12
C TYR A 170 -8.04 17.51 -11.95
N ARG A 171 -7.46 17.10 -10.82
CA ARG A 171 -8.18 16.65 -9.63
C ARG A 171 -7.46 17.13 -8.35
N PRO A 172 -7.21 18.47 -8.22
CA PRO A 172 -6.46 19.05 -7.10
C PRO A 172 -7.09 18.71 -5.74
N GLU A 173 -8.38 18.42 -5.68
CA GLU A 173 -9.09 18.01 -4.47
C GLU A 173 -8.52 16.72 -3.83
N VAL A 174 -7.82 15.88 -4.60
CA VAL A 174 -7.14 14.70 -4.06
C VAL A 174 -5.93 15.12 -3.22
N ALA A 175 -5.13 16.08 -3.72
CA ALA A 175 -4.01 16.64 -2.99
C ALA A 175 -4.51 17.41 -1.75
N ASP A 176 -5.59 18.19 -1.88
CA ASP A 176 -6.18 18.96 -0.78
C ASP A 176 -6.61 18.05 0.37
N ARG A 177 -7.31 16.96 0.09
CA ARG A 177 -7.73 15.96 1.09
C ARG A 177 -6.55 15.31 1.79
N LEU A 178 -5.48 14.98 1.05
CA LEU A 178 -4.26 14.41 1.62
C LEU A 178 -3.54 15.41 2.53
N VAL A 179 -3.43 16.68 2.11
CA VAL A 179 -2.84 17.75 2.93
C VAL A 179 -3.67 17.98 4.19
N GLU A 180 -5.00 18.02 4.09
CA GLU A 180 -5.90 18.14 5.24
C GLU A 180 -5.72 16.98 6.22
N LEU A 181 -5.69 15.75 5.70
CA LEU A 181 -5.47 14.55 6.52
C LEU A 181 -4.15 14.62 7.30
N GLN A 182 -3.05 14.95 6.61
CA GLN A 182 -1.73 15.01 7.22
C GLN A 182 -1.54 16.24 8.12
N SER A 183 -2.20 17.37 7.83
CA SER A 183 -2.18 18.56 8.68
C SER A 183 -2.94 18.33 9.99
N SER A 184 -4.07 17.61 9.95
CA SER A 184 -4.84 17.25 11.15
C SER A 184 -4.16 16.14 11.98
N ARG A 185 -3.18 15.44 11.42
CA ARG A 185 -2.45 14.29 12.01
C ARG A 185 -0.96 14.38 11.70
N PRO A 186 -0.30 15.42 12.18
CA PRO A 186 1.08 15.67 11.80
C PRO A 186 2.01 14.57 12.30
N ALA A 187 2.84 14.05 11.41
CA ALA A 187 3.90 13.14 11.79
C ALA A 187 4.98 13.84 12.61
N ASP A 188 5.52 13.14 13.60
CA ASP A 188 6.71 13.61 14.36
C ASP A 188 7.92 13.58 13.41
N PRO A 189 8.66 14.71 13.25
CA PRO A 189 9.85 14.75 12.40
C PRO A 189 10.92 13.70 12.78
N ARG A 190 11.03 13.36 14.07
CA ARG A 190 11.97 12.33 14.53
C ARG A 190 11.52 10.95 14.05
N ALA A 191 10.22 10.68 14.07
CA ALA A 191 9.67 9.44 13.54
C ALA A 191 9.86 9.33 12.03
N LEU A 192 9.63 10.41 11.27
CA LEU A 192 9.92 10.48 9.85
C LEU A 192 11.37 10.16 9.53
N SER A 193 12.32 10.80 10.25
CA SER A 193 13.75 10.56 10.09
C SER A 193 14.14 9.11 10.41
N ALA A 194 13.61 8.55 11.48
CA ALA A 194 13.88 7.16 11.88
C ALA A 194 13.30 6.14 10.88
N GLN A 195 12.07 6.36 10.40
CA GLN A 195 11.44 5.54 9.36
C GLN A 195 12.20 5.63 8.02
N ALA A 196 12.63 6.84 7.62
CA ALA A 196 13.44 7.03 6.42
C ALA A 196 14.78 6.28 6.53
N ALA A 197 15.44 6.37 7.69
CA ALA A 197 16.69 5.67 7.93
C ALA A 197 16.50 4.12 7.95
N ALA A 198 15.38 3.62 8.45
CA ALA A 198 15.05 2.18 8.40
C ALA A 198 14.87 1.72 6.94
N GLY A 199 14.09 2.46 6.15
CA GLY A 199 13.88 2.16 4.73
C GLY A 199 15.17 2.26 3.90
N ALA A 200 15.99 3.27 4.13
CA ALA A 200 17.27 3.44 3.42
C ALA A 200 18.28 2.31 3.70
N ARG A 201 18.22 1.72 4.89
CA ARG A 201 19.05 0.55 5.25
C ARG A 201 18.43 -0.79 4.87
N TYR A 202 17.21 -0.81 4.38
CA TYR A 202 16.56 -2.04 3.99
C TYR A 202 17.30 -2.67 2.80
N ALA A 203 17.84 -3.83 3.04
CA ALA A 203 18.48 -4.65 2.03
C ALA A 203 17.71 -5.97 1.94
N GLY A 204 16.85 -6.09 0.97
CA GLY A 204 16.07 -7.32 0.74
C GLY A 204 16.92 -8.54 0.39
N ARG A 205 18.23 -8.36 0.15
CA ARG A 205 19.30 -9.37 -0.01
C ARG A 205 18.92 -10.55 -0.92
N LEU A 206 18.22 -10.28 -2.02
CA LEU A 206 17.72 -11.33 -2.91
C LEU A 206 16.73 -12.31 -2.23
N ARG A 207 16.18 -11.94 -1.09
CA ARG A 207 15.26 -12.79 -0.32
C ARG A 207 13.90 -12.93 -0.99
N GLN A 208 13.60 -12.05 -1.98
CA GLN A 208 12.34 -12.09 -2.72
C GLN A 208 12.08 -13.44 -3.41
N ALA A 209 13.12 -14.14 -3.87
CA ALA A 209 13.00 -15.50 -4.42
C ALA A 209 12.50 -16.54 -3.39
N ARG A 210 12.53 -16.23 -2.09
CA ARG A 210 11.99 -17.05 -1.00
C ARG A 210 10.53 -16.75 -0.67
N ILE A 211 9.91 -15.78 -1.34
CA ILE A 211 8.49 -15.46 -1.17
C ILE A 211 7.67 -16.47 -1.97
N HIS A 212 7.08 -17.43 -1.28
CA HIS A 212 6.20 -18.45 -1.88
C HIS A 212 4.72 -18.12 -1.77
N ALA A 213 4.37 -17.09 -1.00
CA ALA A 213 2.99 -16.61 -0.94
C ALA A 213 2.59 -16.02 -2.30
N ARG A 214 1.35 -16.28 -2.74
CA ARG A 214 0.79 -15.62 -3.93
C ARG A 214 0.97 -14.11 -3.79
N THR A 215 1.62 -13.49 -4.77
CA THR A 215 2.00 -12.08 -4.70
C THR A 215 1.44 -11.28 -5.86
N LEU A 216 0.82 -10.14 -5.52
CA LEU A 216 0.45 -9.08 -6.45
C LEU A 216 1.37 -7.87 -6.21
N VAL A 217 2.07 -7.45 -7.24
CA VAL A 217 2.81 -6.19 -7.26
C VAL A 217 2.00 -5.15 -8.01
N VAL A 218 1.78 -3.99 -7.38
CA VAL A 218 0.99 -2.88 -7.94
C VAL A 218 1.85 -1.63 -7.95
N HIS A 219 1.94 -0.95 -9.10
CA HIS A 219 2.72 0.28 -9.21
C HIS A 219 2.05 1.26 -10.19
N GLY A 220 2.15 2.56 -9.93
CA GLY A 220 1.81 3.60 -10.89
C GLY A 220 2.99 3.91 -11.79
N ASP A 221 2.80 4.05 -13.10
CA ASP A 221 3.91 4.33 -14.03
C ASP A 221 4.41 5.79 -13.96
N ALA A 222 3.63 6.68 -13.33
CA ALA A 222 4.02 8.05 -13.06
C ALA A 222 4.51 8.28 -11.61
N ASP A 223 4.93 7.21 -10.90
CA ASP A 223 5.47 7.31 -9.53
C ASP A 223 6.84 8.01 -9.54
N THR A 224 6.88 9.20 -8.92
CA THR A 224 8.10 10.00 -8.77
C THR A 224 8.74 9.87 -7.39
N VAL A 225 8.22 9.00 -6.51
CA VAL A 225 8.77 8.70 -5.17
C VAL A 225 9.58 7.41 -5.18
N VAL A 226 9.01 6.34 -5.73
CA VAL A 226 9.68 5.05 -5.95
C VAL A 226 9.62 4.73 -7.43
N ASP A 227 10.77 4.61 -8.07
CA ASP A 227 10.84 4.32 -9.50
C ASP A 227 10.02 3.06 -9.86
N PRO A 228 9.10 3.13 -10.85
CA PRO A 228 8.25 2.01 -11.26
C PRO A 228 9.01 0.76 -11.69
N GLY A 229 10.27 0.90 -12.11
CA GLY A 229 11.17 -0.22 -12.38
C GLY A 229 11.34 -1.15 -11.18
N ASN A 230 11.20 -0.63 -9.94
CA ASN A 230 11.23 -1.46 -8.74
C ASN A 230 10.05 -2.44 -8.66
N GLY A 231 8.87 -2.03 -9.12
CA GLY A 231 7.72 -2.93 -9.24
C GLY A 231 7.97 -4.09 -10.20
N LYS A 232 8.61 -3.81 -11.34
CA LYS A 232 9.03 -4.84 -12.31
C LYS A 232 10.08 -5.77 -11.71
N LEU A 233 11.10 -5.21 -11.04
CA LEU A 233 12.12 -6.01 -10.35
C LEU A 233 11.52 -6.95 -9.30
N LEU A 234 10.54 -6.50 -8.52
CA LEU A 234 9.85 -7.34 -7.55
C LEU A 234 9.09 -8.48 -8.23
N ALA A 235 8.34 -8.17 -9.28
CA ALA A 235 7.58 -9.17 -10.02
C ALA A 235 8.48 -10.21 -10.72
N ASP A 236 9.65 -9.80 -11.19
CA ASP A 236 10.62 -10.72 -11.83
C ASP A 236 11.35 -11.61 -10.82
N ARG A 237 11.48 -11.17 -9.56
CA ARG A 237 12.22 -11.89 -8.50
C ARG A 237 11.36 -12.77 -7.61
N ILE A 238 10.09 -12.43 -7.45
CA ILE A 238 9.16 -13.21 -6.64
C ILE A 238 8.53 -14.28 -7.54
N PRO A 239 8.67 -15.56 -7.21
CA PRO A 239 8.05 -16.64 -7.99
C PRO A 239 6.55 -16.42 -8.17
N ASP A 240 6.07 -16.59 -9.40
CA ASP A 240 4.65 -16.48 -9.78
C ASP A 240 3.94 -15.18 -9.39
N ALA A 241 4.71 -14.10 -9.16
CA ALA A 241 4.13 -12.80 -8.87
C ALA A 241 3.41 -12.23 -10.10
N GLN A 242 2.24 -11.62 -9.84
CA GLN A 242 1.52 -10.84 -10.85
C GLN A 242 1.88 -9.37 -10.73
N LEU A 243 2.10 -8.70 -11.87
CA LEU A 243 2.34 -7.26 -11.92
C LEU A 243 1.15 -6.54 -12.55
N VAL A 244 0.66 -5.52 -11.86
CA VAL A 244 -0.33 -4.58 -12.39
C VAL A 244 0.24 -3.18 -12.36
N ILE A 245 0.43 -2.60 -13.54
CA ILE A 245 0.83 -1.19 -13.68
C ILE A 245 -0.43 -0.35 -13.92
N PHE A 246 -0.58 0.70 -13.14
CA PHE A 246 -1.63 1.71 -13.28
C PHE A 246 -1.09 2.87 -14.12
N PRO A 247 -1.59 3.05 -15.35
CA PRO A 247 -1.11 4.11 -16.22
C PRO A 247 -1.48 5.49 -15.68
N GLU A 248 -0.55 6.43 -15.83
CA GLU A 248 -0.70 7.84 -15.42
C GLU A 248 -1.02 8.06 -13.94
N LEU A 249 -0.77 7.07 -13.07
CA LEU A 249 -0.93 7.21 -11.61
C LEU A 249 0.43 7.26 -10.91
N GLY A 250 0.49 8.01 -9.79
CA GLY A 250 1.69 8.21 -8.99
C GLY A 250 1.85 7.19 -7.87
N HIS A 251 2.61 7.60 -6.86
CA HIS A 251 2.95 6.78 -5.68
C HIS A 251 1.73 6.39 -4.84
N LEU A 252 0.81 7.31 -4.64
CA LEU A 252 -0.42 7.10 -3.88
C LEU A 252 -1.60 6.74 -4.80
N LEU A 253 -1.37 5.84 -5.76
CA LEU A 253 -2.34 5.43 -6.78
C LEU A 253 -3.72 5.05 -6.23
N PHE A 254 -3.79 4.52 -5.00
CA PHE A 254 -5.04 4.17 -4.32
C PHE A 254 -5.83 5.37 -3.78
N TRP A 255 -5.26 6.57 -3.79
CA TRP A 255 -5.94 7.86 -3.63
C TRP A 255 -6.41 8.42 -4.97
N GLU A 256 -5.69 8.12 -6.04
CA GLU A 256 -6.00 8.60 -7.38
C GLU A 256 -7.08 7.76 -8.05
N ASP A 257 -7.00 6.43 -7.98
CA ASP A 257 -8.04 5.51 -8.46
C ASP A 257 -8.36 4.44 -7.39
N PRO A 258 -9.11 4.80 -6.34
CA PRO A 258 -9.43 3.86 -5.26
C PRO A 258 -10.28 2.68 -5.72
N ASP A 259 -11.11 2.85 -6.73
CA ASP A 259 -11.98 1.79 -7.23
C ASP A 259 -11.23 0.77 -8.09
N GLY A 260 -10.45 1.22 -9.08
CA GLY A 260 -9.63 0.34 -9.90
C GLY A 260 -8.58 -0.42 -9.06
N PHE A 261 -7.93 0.28 -8.13
CA PHE A 261 -6.99 -0.33 -7.20
C PHE A 261 -7.64 -1.43 -6.35
N THR A 262 -8.78 -1.13 -5.70
CA THR A 262 -9.43 -2.13 -4.84
C THR A 262 -9.99 -3.30 -5.62
N ASP A 263 -10.47 -3.11 -6.85
CA ASP A 263 -10.92 -4.20 -7.72
C ASP A 263 -9.79 -5.16 -8.06
N ALA A 264 -8.60 -4.63 -8.39
CA ALA A 264 -7.41 -5.45 -8.64
C ALA A 264 -7.01 -6.28 -7.41
N VAL A 265 -6.94 -5.65 -6.24
CA VAL A 265 -6.59 -6.30 -4.97
C VAL A 265 -7.61 -7.38 -4.58
N ILE A 266 -8.91 -7.07 -4.63
CA ILE A 266 -9.98 -8.01 -4.25
C ILE A 266 -10.00 -9.19 -5.21
N SER A 267 -9.93 -8.94 -6.52
CA SER A 267 -9.91 -10.00 -7.53
C SER A 267 -8.73 -10.95 -7.33
N PHE A 268 -7.54 -10.40 -7.04
CA PHE A 268 -6.35 -11.21 -6.80
C PHE A 268 -6.47 -12.03 -5.52
N LEU A 269 -6.77 -11.40 -4.37
CA LEU A 269 -6.75 -12.08 -3.08
C LEU A 269 -7.88 -13.10 -2.90
N LEU A 270 -9.02 -12.92 -3.58
CA LEU A 270 -10.17 -13.84 -3.50
C LEU A 270 -10.20 -14.88 -4.61
N ALA A 271 -9.34 -14.79 -5.63
CA ALA A 271 -9.22 -15.85 -6.64
C ALA A 271 -8.74 -17.15 -5.99
N SER A 272 -9.46 -18.24 -6.22
CA SER A 272 -9.03 -19.58 -5.80
C SER A 272 -7.75 -20.00 -6.55
N ALA A 273 -6.86 -20.73 -5.90
CA ALA A 273 -5.59 -21.17 -6.47
C ALA A 273 -5.72 -22.00 -7.79
N GLY A 274 -6.92 -22.47 -8.12
CA GLY A 274 -7.19 -23.25 -9.34
C GLY A 274 -7.67 -22.45 -10.56
N ASN A 275 -7.87 -21.12 -10.45
CA ASN A 275 -8.40 -20.28 -11.53
C ASN A 275 -7.39 -19.20 -11.96
N GLN A 276 -6.11 -19.55 -12.03
CA GLN A 276 -5.07 -18.65 -12.54
C GLN A 276 -5.08 -18.66 -14.08
N PRO A 277 -5.10 -17.52 -14.76
CA PRO A 277 -4.65 -17.45 -16.14
C PRO A 277 -3.19 -17.88 -16.18
N ALA A 278 -2.85 -18.76 -17.13
CA ALA A 278 -1.52 -19.34 -17.29
C ALA A 278 -0.41 -18.24 -17.23
N ALA A 279 0.72 -18.58 -16.61
CA ALA A 279 1.91 -17.74 -16.48
C ALA A 279 2.47 -17.32 -17.84
N GLY A 280 1.89 -16.31 -18.44
CA GLY A 280 2.22 -15.77 -19.77
C GLY A 280 1.68 -14.36 -19.98
N ALA A 281 0.75 -13.90 -19.17
CA ALA A 281 0.18 -12.55 -19.26
C ALA A 281 1.01 -11.54 -18.43
N ARG A 282 2.24 -11.31 -18.88
CA ARG A 282 3.21 -10.44 -18.20
C ARG A 282 3.01 -8.96 -18.51
N THR A 283 1.89 -8.45 -18.70
CA THR A 283 1.62 -6.98 -18.74
C THR A 283 0.19 -6.77 -19.22
N GLU A 284 -0.79 -6.89 -18.36
CA GLU A 284 -2.03 -6.18 -18.60
C GLU A 284 -1.93 -4.82 -17.90
N THR A 285 -1.97 -3.74 -18.68
CA THR A 285 -2.20 -2.40 -18.13
C THR A 285 -3.61 -2.39 -17.51
N ALA A 286 -3.73 -1.90 -16.28
CA ALA A 286 -5.04 -1.83 -15.58
C ALA A 286 -6.13 -1.15 -16.42
N GLY A 287 -5.75 -0.25 -17.36
CA GLY A 287 -6.64 0.38 -18.32
C GLY A 287 -7.39 -0.59 -19.24
N SER A 288 -6.78 -1.72 -19.64
CA SER A 288 -7.44 -2.67 -20.55
C SER A 288 -8.50 -3.53 -19.85
N ARG A 289 -8.31 -3.85 -18.55
CA ARG A 289 -9.30 -4.58 -17.75
C ARG A 289 -10.46 -3.71 -17.29
N VAL A 290 -10.18 -2.47 -16.88
CA VAL A 290 -11.21 -1.50 -16.49
C VAL A 290 -12.06 -1.09 -17.70
N SER A 291 -11.47 -0.93 -18.90
CA SER A 291 -12.21 -0.69 -20.14
C SER A 291 -13.13 -1.85 -20.51
N ARG A 292 -12.71 -3.11 -20.36
CA ARG A 292 -13.56 -4.28 -20.63
C ARG A 292 -14.73 -4.41 -19.64
N LEU A 293 -14.51 -4.08 -18.36
CA LEU A 293 -15.59 -4.07 -17.36
C LEU A 293 -16.55 -2.88 -17.55
N ARG A 294 -16.07 -1.73 -18.02
CA ARG A 294 -16.93 -0.58 -18.39
C ARG A 294 -17.72 -0.85 -19.67
N ALA A 295 -17.12 -1.47 -20.69
CA ALA A 295 -17.80 -1.87 -21.91
C ALA A 295 -18.90 -2.92 -21.63
N ALA A 296 -18.67 -3.88 -20.75
CA ALA A 296 -19.67 -4.86 -20.33
C ALA A 296 -20.85 -4.24 -19.55
N ARG A 297 -20.62 -3.13 -18.81
CA ARG A 297 -21.70 -2.38 -18.15
C ARG A 297 -22.44 -1.42 -19.10
N GLY A 298 -21.74 -0.85 -20.09
CA GLY A 298 -22.34 0.03 -21.11
C GLY A 298 -23.31 -0.70 -22.03
N HIS A 299 -23.06 -1.96 -22.37
CA HIS A 299 -23.96 -2.76 -23.23
C HIS A 299 -25.26 -3.20 -22.54
N ARG A 300 -25.34 -3.20 -21.21
CA ARG A 300 -26.61 -3.49 -20.50
C ARG A 300 -27.55 -2.28 -20.38
N GLN A 301 -27.06 -1.06 -20.57
CA GLN A 301 -27.91 0.14 -20.51
C GLN A 301 -28.51 0.55 -21.85
N VAL A 302 -27.99 0.05 -22.97
CA VAL A 302 -28.49 0.41 -24.32
C VAL A 302 -29.66 -0.48 -24.79
N LEU A 303 -29.98 -1.58 -24.09
CA LEU A 303 -31.07 -2.50 -24.49
C LEU A 303 -32.42 -2.23 -23.83
N HIS A 304 -32.59 -1.15 -23.03
CA HIS A 304 -33.87 -0.79 -22.42
C HIS A 304 -34.45 0.56 -22.88
N ALA A 305 -33.94 1.14 -23.96
CA ALA A 305 -34.45 2.43 -24.48
C ALA A 305 -34.97 2.36 -25.92
N ARG A 306 -35.55 1.23 -26.34
CA ARG A 306 -36.35 1.18 -27.58
C ARG A 306 -37.57 0.28 -27.38
N GLY A 307 -38.65 0.89 -26.97
CA GLY A 307 -39.97 0.23 -26.92
C GLY A 307 -40.97 1.10 -26.22
N GLU A 308 -41.40 2.17 -26.91
CA GLU A 308 -42.72 2.77 -26.77
C GLU A 308 -42.78 4.02 -27.67
N GLN A 309 -43.21 3.81 -28.90
CA GLN A 309 -43.99 4.75 -29.70
C GLN A 309 -44.66 3.95 -30.83
N HIS A 310 -45.88 3.56 -30.55
CA HIS A 310 -47.02 3.68 -31.45
C HIS A 310 -48.32 3.53 -30.64
#